data_7d86b6ec7088bf8f8a535630e6b22b50
#
_entry.id   7d86b6ec7088bf8f8a535630e6b22b50
#
_cell.length_a   1.000
_cell.length_b   1.000
_cell.length_c   1.000
_cell.angle_alpha   90.00
_cell.angle_beta   90.00
_cell.angle_gamma   90.00
#
_symmetry.space_group_name_H-M   'P 1'
#
loop_
_entity.id
_entity.type
_entity.pdbx_description
1 polymer ?
#
loop_
_entity_poly.entity_id
_entity_poly.type
_entity_poly.pdbx_seq_one_letter_code
_entity_poly.pdbx_strand_id
1 'polypeptide(L)'
;MATILVVDDDRVISTLVVSLLKEKGYKAITAFDAVQALMQARRTPPVDAIVLDVNMPGGSGEETLRKLKTNSRTSDIPVIILSGSIDAKGQERVRALGASAVLSKPLVPEELLEAITAAL
;
A
#
# COMPACT_ATOMS: atom_id res chain seq x y z
N MET A 1 5.67 17.73 -2.59
CA MET A 1 4.98 16.97 -1.53
C MET A 1 4.48 15.64 -2.08
N ALA A 2 4.87 14.53 -1.46
CA ALA A 2 4.51 13.21 -1.95
C ALA A 2 3.05 12.88 -1.66
N THR A 3 2.45 12.11 -2.56
CA THR A 3 1.08 11.61 -2.44
C THR A 3 1.12 10.10 -2.24
N ILE A 4 0.50 9.61 -1.18
CA ILE A 4 0.49 8.20 -0.82
C ILE A 4 -0.94 7.66 -0.97
N LEU A 5 -1.07 6.55 -1.68
CA LEU A 5 -2.35 5.84 -1.81
C LEU A 5 -2.42 4.80 -0.69
N VAL A 6 -3.48 4.87 0.10
CA VAL A 6 -3.72 3.93 1.21
C VAL A 6 -4.87 3.01 0.83
N VAL A 7 -4.58 1.72 0.70
CA VAL A 7 -5.54 0.70 0.29
C VAL A 7 -5.81 -0.26 1.45
N ASP A 8 -6.97 -0.13 2.05
CA ASP A 8 -7.39 -0.98 3.17
C ASP A 8 -8.92 -0.90 3.27
N ASP A 9 -9.59 -2.03 3.41
CA ASP A 9 -11.05 -2.06 3.59
C ASP A 9 -11.45 -1.71 5.03
N ASP A 10 -10.53 -1.79 5.98
CA ASP A 10 -10.77 -1.37 7.36
C ASP A 10 -10.62 0.15 7.45
N ARG A 11 -11.75 0.83 7.64
CA ARG A 11 -11.77 2.29 7.67
C ARG A 11 -11.09 2.88 8.90
N VAL A 12 -11.02 2.15 9.99
CA VAL A 12 -10.31 2.58 11.20
C VAL A 12 -8.81 2.61 10.94
N ILE A 13 -8.26 1.55 10.37
CA ILE A 13 -6.84 1.48 9.99
C ILE A 13 -6.52 2.54 8.94
N SER A 14 -7.37 2.65 7.92
CA SER A 14 -7.20 3.64 6.86
C SER A 14 -7.14 5.07 7.41
N THR A 15 -8.06 5.42 8.31
CA THR A 15 -8.10 6.73 8.93
C THR A 15 -6.84 7.00 9.75
N LEU A 16 -6.38 6.00 10.50
CA LEU A 16 -5.14 6.12 11.29
C LEU A 16 -3.93 6.37 10.40
N VAL A 17 -3.79 5.58 9.34
CA VAL A 17 -2.67 5.71 8.40
C VAL A 17 -2.70 7.09 7.73
N VAL A 18 -3.85 7.53 7.27
CA VAL A 18 -4.03 8.86 6.66
C VAL A 18 -3.60 9.96 7.62
N SER A 19 -4.02 9.88 8.88
CA SER A 19 -3.64 10.84 9.92
C SER A 19 -2.12 10.93 10.10
N LEU A 20 -1.46 9.77 10.18
CA LEU A 20 -0.01 9.70 10.35
C LEU A 20 0.72 10.33 9.15
N LEU A 21 0.24 10.06 7.95
CA LEU A 21 0.84 10.60 6.73
C LEU A 21 0.69 12.12 6.65
N LYS A 22 -0.50 12.62 6.95
CA LYS A 22 -0.76 14.07 6.93
C LYS A 22 0.08 14.80 7.95
N GLU A 23 0.29 14.23 9.12
CA GLU A 23 1.15 14.78 10.17
C GLU A 23 2.58 14.99 9.68
N LYS A 24 3.04 14.13 8.77
CA LYS A 24 4.39 14.22 8.20
C LYS A 24 4.46 15.03 6.91
N GLY A 25 3.36 15.66 6.53
CA GLY A 25 3.34 16.53 5.35
C GLY A 25 3.01 15.83 4.04
N TYR A 26 2.67 14.55 4.07
CA TYR A 26 2.26 13.81 2.88
C TYR A 26 0.79 14.06 2.56
N LYS A 27 0.45 14.02 1.28
CA LYS A 27 -0.94 13.91 0.86
C LYS A 27 -1.34 12.44 0.90
N ALA A 28 -2.59 12.16 1.24
CA ALA A 28 -3.09 10.79 1.30
C ALA A 28 -4.38 10.66 0.49
N ILE A 29 -4.45 9.60 -0.30
CA ILE A 29 -5.64 9.21 -1.06
C ILE A 29 -6.00 7.82 -0.57
N THR A 30 -7.30 7.52 -0.46
CA THR A 30 -7.76 6.23 0.02
C THR A 30 -8.45 5.42 -1.06
N ALA A 31 -8.34 4.11 -0.93
CA ALA A 31 -9.11 3.13 -1.70
C ALA A 31 -9.49 2.00 -0.75
N PHE A 32 -10.69 1.48 -0.90
CA PHE A 32 -11.24 0.50 0.04
C PHE A 32 -11.43 -0.89 -0.57
N ASP A 33 -11.10 -1.05 -1.85
CA ASP A 33 -11.11 -2.32 -2.55
C ASP A 33 -10.12 -2.30 -3.72
N ALA A 34 -9.96 -3.45 -4.37
CA ALA A 34 -9.00 -3.61 -5.45
C ALA A 34 -9.32 -2.74 -6.67
N VAL A 35 -10.60 -2.58 -7.00
CA VAL A 35 -11.02 -1.76 -8.15
C VAL A 35 -10.65 -0.31 -7.92
N GLN A 36 -10.98 0.23 -6.75
CA GLN A 36 -10.63 1.60 -6.38
C GLN A 36 -9.11 1.78 -6.35
N ALA A 37 -8.38 0.80 -5.83
CA ALA A 37 -6.92 0.85 -5.76
C ALA A 37 -6.30 1.00 -7.15
N LEU A 38 -6.74 0.18 -8.10
CA LEU A 38 -6.21 0.23 -9.46
C LEU A 38 -6.57 1.54 -10.17
N MET A 39 -7.78 2.03 -9.97
CA MET A 39 -8.22 3.31 -10.54
C MET A 39 -7.40 4.47 -9.99
N GLN A 40 -7.21 4.53 -8.67
CA GLN A 40 -6.46 5.62 -8.04
C GLN A 40 -4.97 5.56 -8.38
N ALA A 41 -4.41 4.36 -8.49
CA ALA A 41 -3.00 4.20 -8.83
C ALA A 41 -2.67 4.66 -10.25
N ARG A 42 -3.65 4.60 -11.16
CA ARG A 42 -3.49 5.01 -12.56
C ARG A 42 -3.71 6.50 -12.81
N ARG A 43 -3.99 7.25 -11.79
CA ARG A 43 -4.29 8.68 -11.92
C ARG A 43 -3.10 9.47 -12.43
N THR A 44 -3.39 10.68 -12.94
CA THR A 44 -2.36 11.63 -13.37
C THR A 44 -2.53 12.92 -12.57
N PRO A 45 -1.49 13.42 -11.86
CA PRO A 45 -0.16 12.80 -11.73
C PRO A 45 -0.22 11.51 -10.90
N PRO A 46 0.73 10.58 -11.08
CA PRO A 46 0.72 9.32 -10.34
C PRO A 46 0.99 9.54 -8.84
N VAL A 47 0.53 8.59 -8.03
CA VAL A 47 0.89 8.58 -6.62
C VAL A 47 2.37 8.18 -6.47
N ASP A 48 2.98 8.58 -5.38
CA ASP A 48 4.42 8.36 -5.16
C ASP A 48 4.72 7.04 -4.45
N ALA A 49 3.77 6.52 -3.69
CA ALA A 49 3.88 5.21 -3.03
C ALA A 49 2.48 4.70 -2.70
N ILE A 50 2.38 3.40 -2.46
CA ILE A 50 1.13 2.74 -2.12
C ILE A 50 1.34 1.93 -0.84
N VAL A 51 0.44 2.09 0.12
CA VAL A 51 0.34 1.22 1.31
C VAL A 51 -0.84 0.30 1.04
N LEU A 52 -0.59 -1.00 0.95
CA LEU A 52 -1.57 -1.99 0.51
C LEU A 52 -1.78 -3.08 1.56
N ASP A 53 -3.01 -3.22 2.02
CA ASP A 53 -3.44 -4.36 2.83
C ASP A 53 -3.68 -5.57 1.91
N VAL A 54 -3.05 -6.70 2.21
CA VAL A 54 -3.22 -7.92 1.42
C VAL A 54 -4.37 -8.81 1.91
N ASN A 55 -4.97 -8.48 3.03
CA ASN A 55 -6.05 -9.29 3.63
C ASN A 55 -7.46 -8.72 3.36
N MET A 56 -7.67 -8.08 2.22
CA MET A 56 -8.98 -7.53 1.87
C MET A 56 -9.94 -8.61 1.39
N PRO A 57 -11.22 -8.57 1.82
CA PRO A 57 -12.23 -9.49 1.31
C PRO A 57 -12.54 -9.26 -0.17
N GLY A 58 -12.96 -10.31 -0.84
CA GLY A 58 -13.43 -10.23 -2.23
C GLY A 58 -12.35 -10.09 -3.28
N GLY A 59 -11.09 -10.03 -2.88
CA GLY A 59 -9.99 -9.93 -3.82
C GLY A 59 -8.70 -10.11 -3.09
N SER A 60 -7.79 -10.88 -3.65
CA SER A 60 -6.48 -11.06 -3.08
C SER A 60 -5.68 -9.76 -3.18
N GLY A 61 -5.14 -9.28 -2.07
CA GLY A 61 -4.20 -8.17 -2.08
C GLY A 61 -2.95 -8.52 -2.91
N GLU A 62 -2.57 -9.80 -2.93
CA GLU A 62 -1.49 -10.28 -3.78
C GLU A 62 -1.82 -10.10 -5.26
N GLU A 63 -3.06 -10.37 -5.65
CA GLU A 63 -3.52 -10.16 -7.02
C GLU A 63 -3.49 -8.67 -7.38
N THR A 64 -3.92 -7.82 -6.47
CA THR A 64 -3.87 -6.37 -6.66
C THR A 64 -2.41 -5.91 -6.85
N LEU A 65 -1.50 -6.40 -6.02
CA LEU A 65 -0.07 -6.12 -6.14
C LEU A 65 0.46 -6.57 -7.51
N ARG A 66 0.11 -7.76 -7.93
CA ARG A 66 0.54 -8.30 -9.23
C ARG A 66 0.06 -7.40 -10.37
N LYS A 67 -1.20 -6.97 -10.34
CA LYS A 67 -1.76 -6.07 -11.35
C LYS A 67 -1.06 -4.72 -11.36
N LEU A 68 -0.75 -4.16 -10.20
CA LEU A 68 0.00 -2.91 -10.10
C LEU A 68 1.38 -3.05 -10.72
N LYS A 69 2.07 -4.15 -10.44
CA LYS A 69 3.45 -4.35 -10.88
C LYS A 69 3.58 -4.80 -12.34
N THR A 70 2.50 -5.27 -12.95
CA THR A 70 2.51 -5.68 -14.36
C THR A 70 1.93 -4.61 -15.30
N ASN A 71 1.41 -3.52 -14.78
CA ASN A 71 0.90 -2.41 -15.58
C ASN A 71 2.00 -1.35 -15.72
N SER A 72 2.31 -0.95 -16.95
CA SER A 72 3.38 0.01 -17.22
C SER A 72 3.19 1.37 -16.54
N ARG A 73 1.96 1.75 -16.26
CA ARG A 73 1.66 3.04 -15.61
C ARG A 73 1.90 3.01 -14.10
N THR A 74 1.93 1.84 -13.48
CA THR A 74 2.01 1.69 -12.02
C THR A 74 3.19 0.84 -11.56
N SER A 75 3.88 0.15 -12.47
CA SER A 75 4.95 -0.81 -12.11
C SER A 75 6.10 -0.18 -11.32
N ASP A 76 6.39 1.09 -11.52
CA ASP A 76 7.48 1.78 -10.84
C ASP A 76 7.08 2.38 -9.49
N ILE A 77 5.79 2.36 -9.15
CA ILE A 77 5.33 2.90 -7.87
C ILE A 77 5.66 1.91 -6.76
N PRO A 78 6.44 2.32 -5.73
CA PRO A 78 6.75 1.42 -4.62
C PRO A 78 5.49 1.05 -3.85
N VAL A 79 5.39 -0.23 -3.46
CA VAL A 79 4.26 -0.76 -2.72
C VAL A 79 4.75 -1.31 -1.38
N ILE A 80 4.19 -0.80 -0.30
CA ILE A 80 4.45 -1.24 1.06
C ILE A 80 3.27 -2.09 1.49
N ILE A 81 3.52 -3.34 1.83
CA ILE A 81 2.48 -4.28 2.26
C ILE A 81 2.25 -4.14 3.76
N LEU A 82 0.98 -4.07 4.14
CA LEU A 82 0.57 -4.07 5.55
C LEU A 82 -0.40 -5.24 5.74
N SER A 83 -0.08 -6.16 6.66
CA SER A 83 -0.86 -7.37 6.80
C SER A 83 -1.00 -7.82 8.25
N GLY A 84 -2.21 -8.27 8.62
CA GLY A 84 -2.48 -8.85 9.94
C GLY A 84 -2.08 -10.31 10.05
N SER A 85 -2.00 -11.01 8.92
CA SER A 85 -1.65 -12.43 8.91
C SER A 85 -1.01 -12.81 7.58
N ILE A 86 0.32 -12.79 7.55
CA ILE A 86 1.06 -13.24 6.40
C ILE A 86 2.23 -14.11 6.91
N ASP A 87 2.32 -15.32 6.41
CA ASP A 87 3.41 -16.22 6.79
C ASP A 87 4.68 -15.94 5.98
N ALA A 88 5.75 -16.67 6.29
CA ALA A 88 7.04 -16.47 5.63
C ALA A 88 6.94 -16.68 4.11
N LYS A 89 6.16 -17.68 3.68
CA LYS A 89 5.97 -17.94 2.24
C LYS A 89 5.18 -16.83 1.57
N GLY A 90 4.18 -16.28 2.26
CA GLY A 90 3.42 -15.16 1.78
C GLY A 90 4.29 -13.92 1.62
N GLN A 91 5.18 -13.66 2.57
CA GLN A 91 6.13 -12.56 2.48
C GLN A 91 7.06 -12.73 1.27
N GLU A 92 7.55 -13.94 1.04
CA GLU A 92 8.37 -14.24 -0.13
C GLU A 92 7.61 -13.99 -1.44
N ARG A 93 6.33 -14.41 -1.49
CA ARG A 93 5.50 -14.20 -2.68
C ARG A 93 5.32 -12.72 -3.00
N VAL A 94 4.95 -11.90 -2.00
CA VAL A 94 4.73 -10.48 -2.24
C VAL A 94 6.02 -9.74 -2.57
N ARG A 95 7.13 -10.13 -1.96
CA ARG A 95 8.44 -9.56 -2.33
C ARG A 95 8.83 -9.93 -3.76
N ALA A 96 8.59 -11.16 -4.15
CA ALA A 96 8.84 -11.62 -5.53
C ALA A 96 7.96 -10.88 -6.55
N LEU A 97 6.75 -10.47 -6.15
CA LEU A 97 5.86 -9.68 -6.98
C LEU A 97 6.28 -8.20 -7.04
N GLY A 98 7.22 -7.77 -6.23
CA GLY A 98 7.77 -6.44 -6.29
C GLY A 98 7.44 -5.53 -5.09
N ALA A 99 6.95 -6.09 -3.98
CA ALA A 99 6.73 -5.29 -2.78
C ALA A 99 8.05 -4.73 -2.26
N SER A 100 8.05 -3.45 -1.90
CA SER A 100 9.24 -2.77 -1.38
C SER A 100 9.48 -3.09 0.08
N ALA A 101 8.41 -3.33 0.84
CA ALA A 101 8.48 -3.66 2.25
C ALA A 101 7.23 -4.43 2.66
N VAL A 102 7.35 -5.22 3.73
CA VAL A 102 6.24 -5.97 4.31
C VAL A 102 6.19 -5.66 5.80
N LEU A 103 5.10 -5.06 6.25
CA LEU A 103 4.89 -4.71 7.64
C LEU A 103 3.73 -5.50 8.22
N SER A 104 3.84 -5.86 9.49
CA SER A 104 2.79 -6.60 10.20
C SER A 104 1.85 -5.67 10.95
N LYS A 105 0.58 -6.04 11.04
CA LYS A 105 -0.36 -5.42 11.99
C LYS A 105 -0.17 -6.08 13.36
N PRO A 106 -0.36 -5.40 14.47
CA PRO A 106 -0.85 -4.02 14.57
C PRO A 106 0.17 -3.01 14.04
N LEU A 107 -0.35 -1.92 13.52
CA LEU A 107 0.47 -0.86 12.92
C LEU A 107 1.43 -0.25 13.93
N VAL A 108 2.70 -0.17 13.55
CA VAL A 108 3.73 0.55 14.29
C VAL A 108 4.07 1.80 13.46
N PRO A 109 3.67 3.00 13.91
CA PRO A 109 3.83 4.22 13.13
C PRO A 109 5.24 4.47 12.61
N GLU A 110 6.24 4.27 13.44
CA GLU A 110 7.65 4.49 13.07
C GLU A 110 8.08 3.58 11.93
N GLU A 111 7.68 2.31 11.96
CA GLU A 111 8.01 1.36 10.90
C GLU A 111 7.37 1.75 9.57
N LEU A 112 6.11 2.20 9.60
CA LEU A 112 5.42 2.63 8.41
C LEU A 112 6.09 3.86 7.80
N LEU A 113 6.38 4.87 8.64
CA LEU A 113 6.99 6.11 8.16
C LEU A 113 8.40 5.88 7.63
N GLU A 114 9.18 5.01 8.26
CA GLU A 114 10.50 4.62 7.75
C GLU A 114 10.41 3.92 6.40
N ALA A 115 9.47 3.00 6.25
CA ALA A 115 9.28 2.28 4.99
C ALA A 115 8.89 3.22 3.86
N ILE A 116 8.03 4.18 4.12
CA ILE A 116 7.61 5.18 3.14
C ILE A 116 8.80 6.07 2.77
N THR A 117 9.52 6.58 3.75
CA THR A 117 10.69 7.44 3.51
C THR A 117 11.74 6.71 2.67
N ALA A 118 12.00 5.44 2.98
CA ALA A 118 12.96 4.62 2.24
C ALA A 118 12.51 4.36 0.79
N ALA A 119 11.20 4.31 0.55
CA ALA A 119 10.64 4.05 -0.78
C ALA A 119 10.65 5.29 -1.68
N LEU A 120 10.61 6.46 -1.09
CA LEU A 120 10.61 7.73 -1.82
C LEU A 120 12.05 8.17 -2.12
#